data_30df4e44e8a9785060614ffadd01cd23
#
_entry.id   30df4e44e8a9785060614ffadd01cd23
#
_cell.length_a   1.000
_cell.length_b   1.000
_cell.length_c   1.000
_cell.angle_alpha   90.00
_cell.angle_beta   90.00
_cell.angle_gamma   90.00
#
_symmetry.space_group_name_H-M   'P 1'
#
loop_
_entity.id
_entity.type
_entity.pdbx_description
1 polymer ?
#
loop_
_entity_poly.entity_id
_entity_poly.type
_entity_poly.pdbx_seq_one_letter_code
_entity_poly.pdbx_strand_id
1 'polypeptide(L)'
;MLIMILRYGTKLVKTLFFNVAFKISWLVTFIKFKLNGVNFNNDFKARGVPIINVNLKGIINIRSGFMMHSGKYYNMIGRQQRCYFIVGKDAVLNIGENVGISSTALICYNKIDIEDHVRIGGGVVIYDTDFHSLNLDERIQNPEVTTNIKSSPVVIKRGAFIGAHSIILKGVTIGQNSIIGAGSVVVKSIPENEIWAGNPAKKIRDLVS
;
A
#
# COMPACT_ATOMS: atom_id res chain seq x y z
N MET A 1 -9.95 -34.63 26.73
CA MET A 1 -11.15 -33.81 26.94
C MET A 1 -10.82 -32.42 27.44
N LEU A 2 -10.15 -32.24 28.60
CA LEU A 2 -9.83 -30.93 29.17
C LEU A 2 -9.00 -30.01 28.25
N ILE A 3 -7.95 -30.51 27.62
CA ILE A 3 -7.11 -29.72 26.67
C ILE A 3 -7.94 -29.19 25.50
N MET A 4 -8.88 -29.98 25.01
CA MET A 4 -9.75 -29.58 23.89
C MET A 4 -10.70 -28.45 24.31
N ILE A 5 -11.27 -28.52 25.50
CA ILE A 5 -12.14 -27.48 26.08
C ILE A 5 -11.34 -26.17 26.24
N LEU A 6 -10.13 -26.24 26.76
CA LEU A 6 -9.23 -25.08 26.92
C LEU A 6 -8.89 -24.45 25.55
N ARG A 7 -8.61 -25.28 24.54
CA ARG A 7 -8.34 -24.79 23.16
C ARG A 7 -9.56 -24.09 22.53
N TYR A 8 -10.75 -24.62 22.73
CA TYR A 8 -11.98 -23.97 22.25
C TYR A 8 -12.24 -22.66 22.99
N GLY A 9 -12.10 -22.64 24.32
CA GLY A 9 -12.23 -21.43 25.13
C GLY A 9 -11.26 -20.33 24.72
N THR A 10 -9.97 -20.67 24.52
CA THR A 10 -8.97 -19.69 24.07
C THR A 10 -9.24 -19.15 22.67
N LYS A 11 -9.73 -19.98 21.75
CA LYS A 11 -10.13 -19.53 20.40
C LYS A 11 -11.33 -18.60 20.47
N LEU A 12 -12.33 -18.89 21.27
CA LEU A 12 -13.50 -18.05 21.45
C LEU A 12 -13.11 -16.66 21.99
N VAL A 13 -12.31 -16.62 23.05
CA VAL A 13 -11.81 -15.36 23.64
C VAL A 13 -11.01 -14.55 22.61
N LYS A 14 -10.12 -15.20 21.85
CA LYS A 14 -9.38 -14.54 20.76
C LYS A 14 -10.32 -13.96 19.70
N THR A 15 -11.33 -14.71 19.28
CA THR A 15 -12.29 -14.24 18.27
C THR A 15 -13.06 -13.02 18.76
N LEU A 16 -13.54 -13.04 20.00
CA LEU A 16 -14.22 -11.90 20.61
C LEU A 16 -13.29 -10.68 20.69
N PHE A 17 -12.06 -10.87 21.16
CA PHE A 17 -11.07 -9.81 21.24
C PHE A 17 -10.80 -9.19 19.85
N PHE A 18 -10.57 -10.01 18.82
CA PHE A 18 -10.32 -9.50 17.48
C PHE A 18 -11.53 -8.78 16.88
N ASN A 19 -12.75 -9.25 17.13
CA ASN A 19 -13.95 -8.57 16.67
C ASN A 19 -14.10 -7.17 17.28
N VAL A 20 -13.82 -7.01 18.57
CA VAL A 20 -13.79 -5.70 19.22
C VAL A 20 -12.66 -4.83 18.66
N ALA A 21 -11.44 -5.39 18.57
CA ALA A 21 -10.28 -4.69 18.04
C ALA A 21 -10.47 -4.22 16.58
N PHE A 22 -11.20 -4.99 15.75
CA PHE A 22 -11.52 -4.58 14.37
C PHE A 22 -12.48 -3.40 14.35
N LYS A 23 -13.53 -3.40 15.20
CA LYS A 23 -14.46 -2.26 15.30
C LYS A 23 -13.72 -0.99 15.74
N ILE A 24 -12.86 -1.11 16.74
CA ILE A 24 -12.00 0.02 17.20
C ILE A 24 -11.08 0.50 16.07
N SER A 25 -10.40 -0.43 15.39
CA SER A 25 -9.52 -0.10 14.27
C SER A 25 -10.26 0.62 13.14
N TRP A 26 -11.45 0.15 12.82
CA TRP A 26 -12.31 0.80 11.82
C TRP A 26 -12.69 2.22 12.26
N LEU A 27 -13.18 2.41 13.47
CA LEU A 27 -13.58 3.72 14.00
C LEU A 27 -12.40 4.71 14.02
N VAL A 28 -11.25 4.28 14.53
CA VAL A 28 -10.05 5.13 14.59
C VAL A 28 -9.58 5.49 13.17
N THR A 29 -9.62 4.54 12.24
CA THR A 29 -9.26 4.79 10.84
C THR A 29 -10.24 5.74 10.17
N PHE A 30 -11.55 5.57 10.40
CA PHE A 30 -12.59 6.48 9.93
C PHE A 30 -12.33 7.93 10.38
N ILE A 31 -12.07 8.13 11.68
CA ILE A 31 -11.75 9.45 12.23
C ILE A 31 -10.48 10.02 11.56
N LYS A 32 -9.42 9.21 11.43
CA LYS A 32 -8.19 9.64 10.77
C LYS A 32 -8.40 10.01 9.30
N PHE A 33 -9.20 9.26 8.56
CA PHE A 33 -9.55 9.59 7.18
C PHE A 33 -10.27 10.94 7.11
N LYS A 34 -11.27 11.16 7.96
CA LYS A 34 -12.00 12.44 8.02
C LYS A 34 -11.07 13.61 8.36
N LEU A 35 -10.25 13.46 9.39
CA LEU A 35 -9.32 14.52 9.84
C LEU A 35 -8.24 14.86 8.80
N ASN A 36 -7.89 13.92 7.92
CA ASN A 36 -6.93 14.14 6.84
C ASN A 36 -7.58 14.47 5.49
N GLY A 37 -8.88 14.74 5.43
CA GLY A 37 -9.57 15.14 4.20
C GLY A 37 -9.64 14.03 3.14
N VAL A 38 -9.56 12.77 3.52
CA VAL A 38 -9.65 11.63 2.60
C VAL A 38 -11.08 11.51 2.07
N ASN A 39 -11.24 11.35 0.76
CA ASN A 39 -12.51 11.01 0.12
C ASN A 39 -12.65 9.47 0.14
N PHE A 40 -13.64 8.92 0.83
CA PHE A 40 -13.81 7.47 0.94
C PHE A 40 -15.26 7.04 1.12
N ASN A 41 -15.55 5.78 0.75
CA ASN A 41 -16.83 5.12 1.04
C ASN A 41 -16.77 4.42 2.41
N ASN A 42 -17.89 4.38 3.12
CA ASN A 42 -17.97 3.87 4.50
C ASN A 42 -17.88 2.33 4.60
N ASP A 43 -17.85 1.62 3.49
CA ASP A 43 -17.79 0.16 3.40
C ASP A 43 -16.37 -0.42 3.48
N PHE A 44 -15.36 0.43 3.71
CA PHE A 44 -13.99 -0.02 3.86
C PHE A 44 -13.80 -0.92 5.09
N LYS A 45 -12.82 -1.81 5.03
CA LYS A 45 -12.44 -2.71 6.13
C LYS A 45 -11.02 -2.40 6.60
N ALA A 46 -10.86 -2.01 7.86
CA ALA A 46 -9.56 -1.75 8.47
C ALA A 46 -9.29 -2.72 9.63
N ARG A 47 -8.28 -3.53 9.48
CA ARG A 47 -7.70 -4.34 10.55
C ARG A 47 -6.37 -3.72 10.94
N GLY A 48 -6.37 -3.05 12.12
CA GLY A 48 -5.28 -2.18 12.54
C GLY A 48 -5.36 -0.77 11.97
N VAL A 49 -4.63 0.15 12.60
CA VAL A 49 -4.71 1.59 12.34
C VAL A 49 -3.53 2.04 11.50
N PRO A 50 -3.74 2.71 10.34
CA PRO A 50 -2.66 3.20 9.49
C PRO A 50 -1.99 4.46 10.06
N ILE A 51 -0.83 4.80 9.48
CA ILE A 51 -0.23 6.13 9.55
C ILE A 51 -0.70 6.90 8.34
N ILE A 52 -1.25 8.10 8.56
CA ILE A 52 -1.78 8.97 7.52
C ILE A 52 -1.22 10.36 7.74
N ASN A 53 -0.64 10.91 6.70
CA ASN A 53 -0.18 12.29 6.67
C ASN A 53 -0.44 12.84 5.26
N VAL A 54 -1.45 13.70 5.14
CA VAL A 54 -1.86 14.31 3.87
C VAL A 54 -1.63 15.80 3.97
N ASN A 55 -0.86 16.34 3.04
CA ASN A 55 -0.70 17.79 2.92
C ASN A 55 -2.07 18.45 2.67
N LEU A 56 -2.27 19.70 3.13
CA LEU A 56 -3.54 20.43 2.95
C LEU A 56 -3.99 20.55 1.47
N LYS A 57 -3.06 20.46 0.52
CA LYS A 57 -3.33 20.46 -0.94
C LYS A 57 -3.20 19.07 -1.56
N GLY A 58 -2.89 18.04 -0.77
CA GLY A 58 -2.85 16.65 -1.23
C GLY A 58 -4.24 16.03 -1.25
N ILE A 59 -4.44 15.06 -2.11
CA ILE A 59 -5.75 14.39 -2.30
C ILE A 59 -5.58 12.90 -2.15
N ILE A 60 -6.46 12.27 -1.37
CA ILE A 60 -6.64 10.81 -1.34
C ILE A 60 -8.09 10.47 -1.69
N ASN A 61 -8.27 9.62 -2.71
CA ASN A 61 -9.57 9.07 -3.08
C ASN A 61 -9.54 7.54 -2.89
N ILE A 62 -10.49 7.00 -2.12
CA ILE A 62 -10.62 5.56 -1.88
C ILE A 62 -12.04 5.15 -2.27
N ARG A 63 -12.15 4.25 -3.25
CA ARG A 63 -13.43 3.73 -3.70
C ARG A 63 -13.94 2.58 -2.82
N SER A 64 -15.10 2.07 -3.17
CA SER A 64 -15.85 1.02 -2.45
C SER A 64 -15.06 -0.28 -2.28
N GLY A 65 -15.32 -1.02 -1.20
CA GLY A 65 -14.74 -2.34 -0.97
C GLY A 65 -13.25 -2.35 -0.60
N PHE A 66 -12.66 -1.21 -0.28
CA PHE A 66 -11.26 -1.15 0.16
C PHE A 66 -11.00 -1.96 1.42
N MET A 67 -9.92 -2.74 1.44
CA MET A 67 -9.52 -3.55 2.60
C MET A 67 -8.05 -3.34 2.93
N MET A 68 -7.77 -3.15 4.23
CA MET A 68 -6.43 -2.94 4.72
C MET A 68 -6.14 -3.78 5.97
N HIS A 69 -4.93 -4.38 6.00
CA HIS A 69 -4.33 -5.00 7.18
C HIS A 69 -3.09 -4.18 7.59
N SER A 70 -3.11 -3.56 8.77
CA SER A 70 -2.10 -2.61 9.22
C SER A 70 -1.48 -3.03 10.55
N GLY A 71 -0.16 -3.30 10.56
CA GLY A 71 0.61 -3.61 11.76
C GLY A 71 0.69 -5.10 12.12
N LYS A 72 1.50 -5.39 13.14
CA LYS A 72 1.98 -6.74 13.47
C LYS A 72 0.91 -7.77 13.84
N TYR A 73 -0.20 -7.33 14.41
CA TYR A 73 -1.23 -8.25 14.90
C TYR A 73 -2.22 -8.71 13.85
N TYR A 74 -2.26 -8.03 12.71
CA TYR A 74 -3.28 -8.22 11.69
C TYR A 74 -2.71 -8.73 10.36
N ASN A 75 -1.37 -8.83 10.27
CA ASN A 75 -0.68 -9.33 9.08
C ASN A 75 -0.10 -10.71 9.34
N MET A 76 -0.78 -11.75 8.83
CA MET A 76 -0.43 -13.16 9.07
C MET A 76 0.87 -13.61 8.39
N ILE A 77 1.43 -12.81 7.47
CA ILE A 77 2.70 -13.14 6.80
C ILE A 77 3.95 -12.72 7.60
N GLY A 78 3.78 -12.36 8.88
CA GLY A 78 4.89 -12.06 9.77
C GLY A 78 5.46 -10.65 9.63
N ARG A 79 4.73 -9.70 9.03
CA ARG A 79 5.18 -8.31 8.91
C ARG A 79 4.57 -7.41 9.98
N GLN A 80 5.40 -6.50 10.47
CA GLN A 80 5.05 -5.64 11.61
C GLN A 80 4.72 -4.21 11.19
N GLN A 81 5.07 -3.82 9.96
CA GLN A 81 4.84 -2.48 9.44
C GLN A 81 3.34 -2.14 9.41
N ARG A 82 3.04 -0.91 9.76
CA ARG A 82 1.70 -0.34 9.53
C ARG A 82 1.53 0.02 8.05
N CYS A 83 0.28 0.19 7.60
CA CYS A 83 0.06 0.85 6.34
C CYS A 83 0.38 2.34 6.48
N TYR A 84 1.01 2.92 5.46
CA TYR A 84 1.36 4.34 5.38
C TYR A 84 0.66 4.95 4.17
N PHE A 85 0.00 6.07 4.40
CA PHE A 85 -0.58 6.94 3.37
C PHE A 85 0.05 8.31 3.56
N ILE A 86 1.11 8.59 2.84
CA ILE A 86 1.81 9.88 2.87
C ILE A 86 1.59 10.56 1.54
N VAL A 87 0.92 11.72 1.55
CA VAL A 87 0.61 12.45 0.32
C VAL A 87 1.10 13.88 0.45
N GLY A 88 2.02 14.24 -0.43
CA GLY A 88 2.65 15.54 -0.50
C GLY A 88 1.73 16.64 -1.03
N LYS A 89 2.28 17.85 -1.14
CA LYS A 89 1.58 19.01 -1.68
C LYS A 89 1.25 18.78 -3.16
N ASP A 90 0.01 19.07 -3.54
CA ASP A 90 -0.53 18.96 -4.90
C ASP A 90 -0.48 17.53 -5.49
N ALA A 91 -0.16 16.51 -4.66
CA ALA A 91 -0.11 15.10 -5.04
C ALA A 91 -1.48 14.41 -4.91
N VAL A 92 -1.70 13.37 -5.73
CA VAL A 92 -2.98 12.65 -5.79
C VAL A 92 -2.76 11.13 -5.65
N LEU A 93 -3.35 10.54 -4.63
CA LEU A 93 -3.42 9.09 -4.44
C LEU A 93 -4.83 8.60 -4.71
N ASN A 94 -5.00 7.78 -5.75
CA ASN A 94 -6.28 7.15 -6.07
C ASN A 94 -6.21 5.64 -5.79
N ILE A 95 -7.23 5.12 -5.09
CA ILE A 95 -7.41 3.71 -4.81
C ILE A 95 -8.77 3.28 -5.32
N GLY A 96 -8.77 2.36 -6.28
CA GLY A 96 -9.94 1.83 -6.96
C GLY A 96 -10.82 0.92 -6.09
N GLU A 97 -11.79 0.31 -6.74
CA GLU A 97 -12.75 -0.57 -6.07
C GLU A 97 -12.14 -1.92 -5.70
N ASN A 98 -12.55 -2.46 -4.55
CA ASN A 98 -12.15 -3.79 -4.08
C ASN A 98 -10.63 -3.99 -3.99
N VAL A 99 -9.85 -2.93 -3.78
CA VAL A 99 -8.41 -3.02 -3.55
C VAL A 99 -8.12 -3.55 -2.16
N GLY A 100 -7.14 -4.45 -2.06
CA GLY A 100 -6.67 -5.00 -0.80
C GLY A 100 -5.18 -4.77 -0.58
N ILE A 101 -4.79 -4.21 0.57
CA ILE A 101 -3.40 -3.96 0.92
C ILE A 101 -3.05 -4.52 2.30
N SER A 102 -1.80 -4.88 2.50
CA SER A 102 -1.30 -5.39 3.78
C SER A 102 0.04 -4.74 4.11
N SER A 103 0.12 -4.02 5.24
CA SER A 103 1.37 -3.40 5.71
C SER A 103 2.13 -2.65 4.60
N THR A 104 1.40 -1.98 3.73
CA THR A 104 1.91 -1.32 2.51
C THR A 104 2.21 0.14 2.79
N ALA A 105 3.32 0.66 2.26
CA ALA A 105 3.62 2.09 2.26
C ALA A 105 3.33 2.69 0.88
N LEU A 106 2.42 3.67 0.84
CA LEU A 106 2.07 4.48 -0.33
C LEU A 106 2.59 5.90 -0.08
N ILE A 107 3.69 6.25 -0.73
CA ILE A 107 4.38 7.52 -0.54
C ILE A 107 4.28 8.30 -1.85
N CYS A 108 3.39 9.28 -1.86
CA CYS A 108 2.93 9.98 -3.05
C CYS A 108 3.31 11.47 -2.99
N TYR A 109 4.16 11.91 -3.88
CA TYR A 109 4.56 13.31 -4.05
C TYR A 109 4.18 13.88 -5.43
N ASN A 110 3.66 13.03 -6.32
CA ASN A 110 3.11 13.39 -7.62
C ASN A 110 1.76 12.70 -7.80
N LYS A 111 1.77 11.43 -8.22
CA LYS A 111 0.54 10.68 -8.45
C LYS A 111 0.75 9.17 -8.31
N ILE A 112 -0.11 8.52 -7.53
CA ILE A 112 -0.22 7.06 -7.49
C ILE A 112 -1.66 6.67 -7.81
N ASP A 113 -1.85 5.91 -8.88
CA ASP A 113 -3.13 5.33 -9.27
C ASP A 113 -3.11 3.82 -9.07
N ILE A 114 -3.97 3.30 -8.20
CA ILE A 114 -4.21 1.88 -8.00
C ILE A 114 -5.61 1.58 -8.49
N GLU A 115 -5.73 0.86 -9.61
CA GLU A 115 -7.01 0.53 -10.20
C GLU A 115 -7.75 -0.60 -9.45
N ASP A 116 -8.94 -0.96 -9.93
CA ASP A 116 -9.84 -1.89 -9.24
C ASP A 116 -9.26 -3.31 -9.09
N HIS A 117 -9.67 -4.01 -8.04
CA HIS A 117 -9.33 -5.41 -7.77
C HIS A 117 -7.85 -5.71 -7.57
N VAL A 118 -6.99 -4.70 -7.41
CA VAL A 118 -5.56 -4.88 -7.13
C VAL A 118 -5.36 -5.49 -5.74
N ARG A 119 -4.37 -6.39 -5.64
CA ARG A 119 -3.92 -6.96 -4.35
C ARG A 119 -2.45 -6.61 -4.12
N ILE A 120 -2.16 -6.04 -2.94
CA ILE A 120 -0.79 -5.65 -2.57
C ILE A 120 -0.39 -6.39 -1.31
N GLY A 121 0.64 -7.19 -1.43
CA GLY A 121 1.20 -8.03 -0.37
C GLY A 121 1.83 -7.24 0.76
N GLY A 122 2.14 -7.93 1.85
CA GLY A 122 2.66 -7.30 3.06
C GLY A 122 4.06 -6.73 2.90
N GLY A 123 4.26 -5.50 3.37
CA GLY A 123 5.56 -4.83 3.35
C GLY A 123 5.97 -4.29 1.98
N VAL A 124 5.04 -4.20 1.03
CA VAL A 124 5.29 -3.53 -0.25
C VAL A 124 5.43 -2.04 -0.03
N VAL A 125 6.32 -1.42 -0.79
CA VAL A 125 6.53 0.02 -0.80
C VAL A 125 6.36 0.54 -2.22
N ILE A 126 5.61 1.64 -2.39
CA ILE A 126 5.39 2.33 -3.66
C ILE A 126 5.84 3.78 -3.50
N TYR A 127 6.83 4.18 -4.28
CA TYR A 127 7.40 5.52 -4.30
C TYR A 127 7.25 6.14 -5.69
N ASP A 128 6.68 7.33 -5.77
CA ASP A 128 6.61 8.12 -7.01
C ASP A 128 7.67 9.24 -7.07
N THR A 129 8.63 9.24 -6.14
CA THR A 129 9.65 10.29 -5.98
C THR A 129 11.02 9.71 -5.60
N ASP A 130 12.09 10.47 -5.84
CA ASP A 130 13.46 10.15 -5.40
C ASP A 130 13.77 10.56 -3.96
N PHE A 131 12.95 11.38 -3.32
CA PHE A 131 13.14 11.98 -1.99
C PHE A 131 14.29 12.99 -1.90
N HIS A 132 15.37 12.79 -2.62
CA HIS A 132 16.57 13.62 -2.61
C HIS A 132 17.01 13.95 -4.03
N SER A 133 17.66 15.10 -4.22
CA SER A 133 18.29 15.43 -5.49
C SER A 133 19.41 14.45 -5.82
N LEU A 134 19.49 14.03 -7.09
CA LEU A 134 20.62 13.24 -7.59
C LEU A 134 21.89 14.10 -7.77
N ASN A 135 21.74 15.45 -7.83
CA ASN A 135 22.87 16.37 -7.85
C ASN A 135 23.45 16.52 -6.44
N LEU A 136 24.74 16.27 -6.29
CA LEU A 136 25.44 16.36 -5.01
C LEU A 136 25.37 17.79 -4.43
N ASP A 137 25.61 18.81 -5.25
CA ASP A 137 25.66 20.21 -4.80
C ASP A 137 24.32 20.73 -4.27
N GLU A 138 23.21 20.16 -4.73
CA GLU A 138 21.89 20.44 -4.24
C GLU A 138 21.58 19.65 -2.95
N ARG A 139 21.98 18.37 -2.93
CA ARG A 139 21.70 17.46 -1.83
C ARG A 139 22.44 17.80 -0.55
N ILE A 140 23.67 18.36 -0.65
CA ILE A 140 24.49 18.70 0.52
C ILE A 140 24.14 20.05 1.14
N GLN A 141 23.26 20.84 0.51
CA GLN A 141 22.81 22.12 1.09
C GLN A 141 21.95 21.89 2.33
N ASN A 142 21.97 22.85 3.23
CA ASN A 142 21.12 22.82 4.43
C ASN A 142 20.32 24.15 4.57
N PRO A 143 19.00 24.13 4.25
CA PRO A 143 18.20 22.99 3.79
C PRO A 143 18.56 22.54 2.37
N GLU A 144 18.32 21.26 2.07
CA GLU A 144 18.50 20.66 0.74
C GLU A 144 17.63 21.38 -0.30
N VAL A 145 18.17 21.59 -1.51
CA VAL A 145 17.40 22.11 -2.64
C VAL A 145 16.49 21.02 -3.20
N THR A 146 15.20 21.16 -2.98
CA THR A 146 14.21 20.15 -3.34
C THR A 146 13.53 20.36 -4.69
N THR A 147 13.80 21.49 -5.38
CA THR A 147 13.12 21.86 -6.63
C THR A 147 13.40 20.90 -7.80
N ASN A 148 14.54 20.22 -7.77
CA ASN A 148 14.99 19.30 -8.83
C ASN A 148 14.82 17.82 -8.45
N ILE A 149 14.19 17.53 -7.32
CA ILE A 149 13.84 16.13 -6.96
C ILE A 149 12.82 15.61 -7.97
N LYS A 150 13.21 14.53 -8.67
CA LYS A 150 12.36 13.97 -9.73
C LYS A 150 11.26 13.11 -9.12
N SER A 151 10.04 13.35 -9.56
CA SER A 151 8.87 12.51 -9.30
C SER A 151 8.19 12.13 -10.62
N SER A 152 7.58 10.95 -10.68
CA SER A 152 6.86 10.46 -11.86
C SER A 152 5.72 9.54 -11.41
N PRO A 153 4.53 9.63 -12.03
CA PRO A 153 3.38 8.85 -11.62
C PRO A 153 3.65 7.34 -11.60
N VAL A 154 3.05 6.66 -10.63
CA VAL A 154 2.99 5.20 -10.59
C VAL A 154 1.56 4.76 -10.85
N VAL A 155 1.39 3.77 -11.74
CA VAL A 155 0.08 3.22 -12.08
C VAL A 155 0.09 1.71 -11.87
N ILE A 156 -0.87 1.20 -11.11
CA ILE A 156 -1.09 -0.23 -10.94
C ILE A 156 -2.45 -0.56 -11.53
N LYS A 157 -2.43 -1.25 -12.67
CA LYS A 157 -3.61 -1.54 -13.46
C LYS A 157 -4.49 -2.61 -12.81
N ARG A 158 -5.75 -2.64 -13.23
CA ARG A 158 -6.78 -3.53 -12.73
C ARG A 158 -6.30 -4.98 -12.59
N GLY A 159 -6.64 -5.60 -11.45
CA GLY A 159 -6.38 -7.02 -11.20
C GLY A 159 -4.91 -7.39 -10.97
N ALA A 160 -3.98 -6.44 -11.01
CA ALA A 160 -2.58 -6.72 -10.73
C ALA A 160 -2.38 -7.24 -9.30
N PHE A 161 -1.41 -8.14 -9.13
CA PHE A 161 -1.01 -8.67 -7.83
C PHE A 161 0.46 -8.37 -7.54
N ILE A 162 0.72 -7.64 -6.47
CA ILE A 162 2.07 -7.28 -6.04
C ILE A 162 2.46 -8.18 -4.86
N GLY A 163 3.44 -9.03 -5.06
CA GLY A 163 3.99 -9.92 -4.04
C GLY A 163 4.62 -9.15 -2.87
N ALA A 164 4.61 -9.77 -1.69
CA ALA A 164 5.13 -9.18 -0.47
C ALA A 164 6.57 -8.69 -0.61
N HIS A 165 6.94 -7.60 0.08
CA HIS A 165 8.30 -7.02 0.10
C HIS A 165 8.80 -6.46 -1.22
N SER A 166 7.95 -6.29 -2.20
CA SER A 166 8.32 -5.64 -3.45
C SER A 166 8.42 -4.12 -3.27
N ILE A 167 9.30 -3.50 -4.06
CA ILE A 167 9.48 -2.06 -4.14
C ILE A 167 9.10 -1.63 -5.56
N ILE A 168 8.15 -0.71 -5.67
CA ILE A 168 7.73 -0.13 -6.95
C ILE A 168 8.24 1.30 -7.01
N LEU A 169 9.07 1.60 -8.00
CA LEU A 169 9.69 2.91 -8.14
C LEU A 169 8.87 3.84 -9.04
N LYS A 170 9.19 5.13 -8.96
CA LYS A 170 8.56 6.19 -9.75
C LYS A 170 8.54 5.90 -11.25
N GLY A 171 7.49 6.35 -11.92
CA GLY A 171 7.33 6.22 -13.37
C GLY A 171 6.92 4.82 -13.85
N VAL A 172 6.71 3.86 -12.94
CA VAL A 172 6.35 2.49 -13.28
C VAL A 172 4.84 2.35 -13.50
N THR A 173 4.47 1.68 -14.59
CA THR A 173 3.12 1.13 -14.79
C THR A 173 3.18 -0.39 -14.68
N ILE A 174 2.41 -0.99 -13.77
CA ILE A 174 2.17 -2.43 -13.73
C ILE A 174 0.92 -2.72 -14.56
N GLY A 175 1.08 -3.54 -15.60
CA GLY A 175 -0.01 -3.88 -16.54
C GLY A 175 -1.14 -4.67 -15.88
N GLN A 176 -2.29 -4.65 -16.56
CA GLN A 176 -3.50 -5.34 -16.10
C GLN A 176 -3.23 -6.85 -15.89
N ASN A 177 -3.77 -7.41 -14.81
CA ASN A 177 -3.63 -8.81 -14.39
C ASN A 177 -2.18 -9.27 -14.15
N SER A 178 -1.17 -8.41 -14.27
CA SER A 178 0.23 -8.83 -14.09
C SER A 178 0.55 -9.13 -12.64
N ILE A 179 1.49 -10.03 -12.43
CA ILE A 179 1.91 -10.51 -11.11
C ILE A 179 3.38 -10.15 -10.89
N ILE A 180 3.65 -9.51 -9.76
CA ILE A 180 5.00 -9.26 -9.28
C ILE A 180 5.32 -10.25 -8.17
N GLY A 181 6.36 -11.04 -8.37
CA GLY A 181 6.88 -11.98 -7.37
C GLY A 181 7.36 -11.25 -6.11
N ALA A 182 7.27 -11.93 -4.97
CA ALA A 182 7.71 -11.35 -3.69
C ALA A 182 9.18 -10.93 -3.70
N GLY A 183 9.52 -9.83 -2.99
CA GLY A 183 10.90 -9.35 -2.87
C GLY A 183 11.46 -8.68 -4.13
N SER A 184 10.62 -8.33 -5.08
CA SER A 184 11.05 -7.72 -6.34
C SER A 184 11.26 -6.21 -6.24
N VAL A 185 12.20 -5.68 -7.04
CA VAL A 185 12.39 -4.24 -7.24
C VAL A 185 12.02 -3.90 -8.69
N VAL A 186 10.89 -3.22 -8.86
CA VAL A 186 10.36 -2.87 -10.18
C VAL A 186 10.81 -1.46 -10.54
N VAL A 187 11.69 -1.37 -11.54
CA VAL A 187 12.34 -0.14 -12.00
C VAL A 187 11.86 0.32 -13.38
N LYS A 188 11.05 -0.48 -14.05
CA LYS A 188 10.47 -0.18 -15.37
C LYS A 188 9.06 -0.76 -15.49
N SER A 189 8.27 -0.21 -16.39
CA SER A 189 6.91 -0.66 -16.62
C SER A 189 6.82 -2.10 -17.11
N ILE A 190 5.76 -2.78 -16.70
CA ILE A 190 5.48 -4.19 -16.95
C ILE A 190 4.24 -4.28 -17.81
N PRO A 191 4.27 -5.00 -18.93
CA PRO A 191 3.11 -5.27 -19.76
C PRO A 191 1.98 -5.99 -19.01
N GLU A 192 0.80 -6.03 -19.59
CA GLU A 192 -0.32 -6.80 -19.07
C GLU A 192 -0.12 -8.32 -19.19
N ASN A 193 -0.76 -9.08 -18.29
CA ASN A 193 -0.78 -10.54 -18.31
C ASN A 193 0.62 -11.20 -18.24
N GLU A 194 1.54 -10.58 -17.51
CA GLU A 194 2.89 -11.11 -17.34
C GLU A 194 3.22 -11.33 -15.86
N ILE A 195 4.14 -12.29 -15.60
CA ILE A 195 4.72 -12.54 -14.28
C ILE A 195 6.18 -12.07 -14.31
N TRP A 196 6.52 -11.17 -13.38
CA TRP A 196 7.86 -10.61 -13.23
C TRP A 196 8.37 -10.79 -11.80
N ALA A 197 9.68 -11.03 -11.64
CA ALA A 197 10.29 -11.12 -10.31
C ALA A 197 11.77 -10.76 -10.33
N GLY A 198 12.33 -10.52 -9.14
CA GLY A 198 13.75 -10.28 -8.91
C GLY A 198 14.12 -8.82 -8.66
N ASN A 199 15.42 -8.57 -8.48
CA ASN A 199 16.00 -7.24 -8.28
C ASN A 199 17.19 -7.03 -9.25
N PRO A 200 17.06 -6.20 -10.30
CA PRO A 200 15.80 -5.63 -10.77
C PRO A 200 14.84 -6.69 -11.32
N ALA A 201 13.53 -6.42 -11.27
CA ALA A 201 12.53 -7.35 -11.77
C ALA A 201 12.70 -7.62 -13.27
N LYS A 202 12.60 -8.90 -13.63
CA LYS A 202 12.65 -9.39 -15.02
C LYS A 202 11.44 -10.28 -15.29
N LYS A 203 11.05 -10.37 -16.56
CA LYS A 203 9.97 -11.27 -16.99
C LYS A 203 10.35 -12.73 -16.68
N ILE A 204 9.45 -13.43 -16.04
CA ILE A 204 9.54 -14.86 -15.76
C ILE A 204 8.79 -15.63 -16.83
N ARG A 205 7.53 -15.27 -17.09
CA ARG A 205 6.66 -15.86 -18.11
C ARG A 205 5.40 -15.03 -18.34
N ASP A 206 4.66 -15.37 -19.36
CA ASP A 206 3.30 -14.88 -19.55
C ASP A 206 2.36 -15.53 -18.52
N LEU A 207 1.34 -14.79 -18.12
CA LEU A 207 0.24 -15.32 -17.33
C LEU A 207 -0.70 -16.02 -18.32
N VAL A 208 -0.62 -17.34 -18.37
CA VAL A 208 -1.55 -18.15 -19.18
C VAL A 208 -2.90 -18.13 -18.48
N SER A 209 -3.93 -17.75 -19.21
CA SER A 209 -5.35 -17.77 -18.78
C SER A 209 -5.87 -19.22 -18.74
#